data_1afff6b291df2b038878f0edec7440d3
#
_entry.id   1afff6b291df2b038878f0edec7440d3
#
_cell.length_a   1.000
_cell.length_b   1.000
_cell.length_c   1.000
_cell.angle_alpha   90.00
_cell.angle_beta   90.00
_cell.angle_gamma   90.00
#
_symmetry.space_group_name_H-M   'P 1'
#
loop_
_entity.id
_entity.type
_entity.pdbx_description
1 polymer ?
#
loop_
_entity_poly.entity_id
_entity_poly.type
_entity_poly.pdbx_seq_one_letter_code
_entity_poly.pdbx_strand_id
1 'polypeptide(L)'
;LLIMNWTRGELPDEPLQNVTQAVAEGLGLAGVHGGFASAFQASKVWLFLTGGCFLAHPGGLETTYSIDLTTDHYITANTQSIPQLTTEQYYCLVDPAVTVLATSTFVANDHPNAANQEVILPMMWIKKWGKGRVFFQSVGHSLKELKEPTIQTWTKRGFLWATRNTLADPLKNSQYSE
;
A
#
# COMPACT_ATOMS: atom_id res chain seq x y z
N LEU A 1 12.12 1.11 -11.26
CA LEU A 1 11.35 0.91 -10.04
C LEU A 1 12.23 1.09 -8.82
N LEU A 2 11.83 1.95 -7.90
CA LEU A 2 12.37 2.03 -6.54
C LEU A 2 11.45 1.24 -5.61
N ILE A 3 11.98 0.21 -4.95
CA ILE A 3 11.28 -0.54 -3.93
C ILE A 3 11.79 -0.08 -2.57
N MET A 4 10.88 0.49 -1.77
CA MET A 4 11.22 0.99 -0.44
C MET A 4 11.09 -0.10 0.61
N ASN A 5 12.15 -0.22 1.42
CA ASN A 5 12.16 -1.03 2.63
C ASN A 5 12.95 -0.31 3.73
N TRP A 6 12.41 0.81 4.18
CA TRP A 6 13.03 1.67 5.18
C TRP A 6 11.99 2.11 6.21
N THR A 7 12.24 1.87 7.48
CA THR A 7 11.31 2.20 8.56
C THR A 7 11.83 3.38 9.38
N ARG A 8 10.99 4.41 9.56
CA ARG A 8 11.30 5.67 10.27
C ARG A 8 12.39 6.48 9.58
N GLY A 9 13.18 7.21 10.37
CA GLY A 9 14.29 8.03 9.89
C GLY A 9 13.85 9.33 9.20
N GLU A 10 14.84 10.03 8.72
CA GLU A 10 14.68 11.28 7.97
C GLU A 10 15.34 11.13 6.60
N LEU A 11 14.77 11.77 5.60
CA LEU A 11 15.36 11.88 4.27
C LEU A 11 15.75 13.34 4.07
N PRO A 12 17.04 13.64 3.88
CA PRO A 12 17.51 15.00 3.62
C PRO A 12 16.85 15.61 2.36
N ASP A 13 16.79 16.94 2.30
CA ASP A 13 16.05 17.67 1.26
C ASP A 13 16.52 17.31 -0.15
N GLU A 14 17.83 17.23 -0.39
CA GLU A 14 18.37 16.94 -1.72
C GLU A 14 17.98 15.53 -2.21
N PRO A 15 18.23 14.43 -1.49
CA PRO A 15 17.71 13.11 -1.86
C PRO A 15 16.19 13.06 -2.00
N LEU A 16 15.44 13.76 -1.14
CA LEU A 16 14.00 13.83 -1.21
C LEU A 16 13.53 14.48 -2.53
N GLN A 17 14.11 15.62 -2.90
CA GLN A 17 13.83 16.29 -4.16
C GLN A 17 14.18 15.41 -5.36
N ASN A 18 15.35 14.76 -5.35
CA ASN A 18 15.79 13.89 -6.42
C ASN A 18 14.84 12.70 -6.63
N VAL A 19 14.40 12.03 -5.54
CA VAL A 19 13.43 10.93 -5.64
C VAL A 19 12.08 11.43 -6.13
N THR A 20 11.59 12.55 -5.58
CA THR A 20 10.30 13.13 -5.94
C THR A 20 10.26 13.51 -7.42
N GLN A 21 11.33 14.13 -7.92
CA GLN A 21 11.49 14.48 -9.32
C GLN A 21 11.57 13.25 -10.22
N ALA A 22 12.38 12.25 -9.85
CA ALA A 22 12.50 11.02 -10.61
C ALA A 22 11.15 10.28 -10.74
N VAL A 23 10.36 10.25 -9.65
CA VAL A 23 9.01 9.69 -9.71
C VAL A 23 8.10 10.54 -10.60
N ALA A 24 8.16 11.87 -10.50
CA ALA A 24 7.38 12.76 -11.37
C ALA A 24 7.70 12.55 -12.86
N GLU A 25 8.95 12.23 -13.19
CA GLU A 25 9.41 11.94 -14.55
C GLU A 25 9.08 10.53 -15.01
N GLY A 26 8.67 9.65 -14.10
CA GLY A 26 8.17 8.32 -14.46
C GLY A 26 8.80 7.14 -13.77
N LEU A 27 9.69 7.34 -12.80
CA LEU A 27 10.15 6.25 -11.95
C LEU A 27 8.96 5.66 -11.19
N GLY A 28 8.85 4.33 -11.17
CA GLY A 28 7.91 3.65 -10.29
C GLY A 28 8.41 3.64 -8.85
N LEU A 29 7.50 3.83 -7.90
CA LEU A 29 7.77 3.72 -6.47
C LEU A 29 6.84 2.69 -5.85
N ALA A 30 7.37 1.73 -5.11
CA ALA A 30 6.55 0.70 -4.49
C ALA A 30 7.11 0.25 -3.14
N GLY A 31 6.25 -0.28 -2.31
CA GLY A 31 6.66 -0.89 -1.06
C GLY A 31 5.51 -1.58 -0.33
N VAL A 32 5.90 -2.30 0.71
CA VAL A 32 4.97 -3.03 1.56
C VAL A 32 5.20 -2.68 3.01
N HIS A 33 4.14 -2.78 3.80
CA HIS A 33 4.18 -2.71 5.25
C HIS A 33 4.93 -1.47 5.80
N GLY A 34 5.54 -1.57 6.98
CA GLY A 34 6.30 -0.50 7.63
C GLY A 34 7.49 0.00 6.83
N GLY A 35 8.06 -0.84 5.97
CA GLY A 35 9.17 -0.45 5.10
C GLY A 35 8.83 0.65 4.07
N PHE A 36 7.55 0.95 3.92
CA PHE A 36 7.05 2.03 3.07
C PHE A 36 6.23 3.05 3.88
N ALA A 37 5.19 2.58 4.58
CA ALA A 37 4.23 3.47 5.25
C ALA A 37 4.79 4.16 6.50
N SER A 38 5.88 3.63 7.09
CA SER A 38 6.55 4.23 8.24
C SER A 38 7.83 4.98 7.87
N ALA A 39 8.19 5.03 6.59
CA ALA A 39 9.37 5.75 6.14
C ALA A 39 9.15 7.27 6.19
N PHE A 40 10.12 8.00 6.72
CA PHE A 40 10.23 9.47 6.64
C PHE A 40 8.95 10.24 7.01
N GLN A 41 8.22 9.80 8.02
CA GLN A 41 6.88 10.30 8.38
C GLN A 41 6.84 11.79 8.76
N ALA A 42 7.98 12.41 9.11
CA ALA A 42 8.07 13.85 9.34
C ALA A 42 8.02 14.68 8.03
N SER A 43 8.29 14.07 6.89
CA SER A 43 8.32 14.74 5.59
C SER A 43 6.95 14.79 4.94
N LYS A 44 6.33 15.96 4.91
CA LYS A 44 5.04 16.16 4.21
C LYS A 44 5.13 15.84 2.71
N VAL A 45 6.25 16.17 2.08
CA VAL A 45 6.46 15.87 0.65
C VAL A 45 6.48 14.37 0.41
N TRP A 46 7.16 13.60 1.29
CA TRP A 46 7.16 12.15 1.22
C TRP A 46 5.76 11.55 1.41
N LEU A 47 4.99 12.06 2.38
CA LEU A 47 3.62 11.60 2.63
C LEU A 47 2.70 11.87 1.43
N PHE A 48 2.82 13.01 0.79
CA PHE A 48 2.09 13.29 -0.44
C PHE A 48 2.55 12.40 -1.60
N LEU A 49 3.84 12.15 -1.74
CA LEU A 49 4.37 11.26 -2.77
C LEU A 49 3.83 9.83 -2.59
N THR A 50 3.87 9.30 -1.38
CA THR A 50 3.47 7.91 -1.06
C THR A 50 1.96 7.71 -0.94
N GLY A 51 1.23 8.78 -0.67
CA GLY A 51 -0.23 8.76 -0.55
C GLY A 51 -0.75 8.38 0.82
N GLY A 52 0.10 8.25 1.83
CA GLY A 52 -0.34 7.97 3.19
C GLY A 52 0.78 7.56 4.12
N CYS A 53 0.44 7.41 5.39
CA CYS A 53 1.36 6.96 6.41
C CYS A 53 0.69 6.06 7.46
N PHE A 54 1.49 5.17 8.01
CA PHE A 54 1.14 4.36 9.16
C PHE A 54 1.01 5.22 10.42
N LEU A 55 -0.03 4.98 11.22
CA LEU A 55 -0.21 5.55 12.56
C LEU A 55 -0.06 4.51 13.65
N ALA A 56 -0.78 3.39 13.52
CA ALA A 56 -0.89 2.39 14.56
C ALA A 56 -1.30 1.03 13.98
N HIS A 57 -1.13 -0.01 14.78
CA HIS A 57 -1.79 -1.32 14.62
C HIS A 57 -2.60 -1.57 15.90
N PRO A 58 -3.83 -1.04 15.97
CA PRO A 58 -4.58 -0.91 17.22
C PRO A 58 -4.94 -2.24 17.88
N GLY A 59 -5.07 -3.32 17.10
CA GLY A 59 -5.29 -4.67 17.62
C GLY A 59 -4.03 -5.43 18.01
N GLY A 60 -2.85 -4.79 17.90
CA GLY A 60 -1.56 -5.43 18.16
C GLY A 60 -1.03 -6.26 16.99
N LEU A 61 -0.13 -7.19 17.30
CA LEU A 61 0.64 -7.94 16.28
C LEU A 61 -0.15 -9.09 15.65
N GLU A 62 -1.21 -9.56 16.28
CA GLU A 62 -1.97 -10.76 15.87
C GLU A 62 -3.49 -10.49 15.87
N THR A 63 -3.91 -9.54 15.06
CA THR A 63 -5.32 -9.24 14.84
C THR A 63 -5.86 -10.07 13.68
N THR A 64 -7.03 -10.68 13.84
CA THR A 64 -7.71 -11.41 12.78
C THR A 64 -8.76 -10.51 12.12
N TYR A 65 -8.64 -10.31 10.80
CA TYR A 65 -9.54 -9.45 10.03
C TYR A 65 -9.69 -9.96 8.58
N SER A 66 -10.70 -9.44 7.87
CA SER A 66 -10.84 -9.63 6.42
C SER A 66 -10.12 -8.54 5.65
N ILE A 67 -9.74 -8.84 4.42
CA ILE A 67 -9.31 -7.82 3.43
C ILE A 67 -10.26 -7.88 2.26
N ASP A 68 -10.99 -6.80 2.06
CA ASP A 68 -12.05 -6.69 1.08
C ASP A 68 -11.62 -5.85 -0.11
N LEU A 69 -11.78 -6.38 -1.32
CA LEU A 69 -11.48 -5.66 -2.55
C LEU A 69 -12.54 -4.57 -2.77
N THR A 70 -12.08 -3.37 -3.14
CA THR A 70 -12.95 -2.19 -3.29
C THR A 70 -13.19 -1.80 -4.73
N THR A 71 -12.31 -2.18 -5.64
CA THR A 71 -12.38 -1.79 -7.05
C THR A 71 -11.77 -2.85 -7.95
N ASP A 72 -12.27 -2.93 -9.17
CA ASP A 72 -11.68 -3.77 -10.21
C ASP A 72 -10.44 -3.07 -10.78
N HIS A 73 -9.31 -3.74 -10.70
CA HIS A 73 -8.03 -3.22 -11.13
C HIS A 73 -7.09 -4.36 -11.56
N TYR A 74 -6.16 -4.09 -12.47
CA TYR A 74 -5.13 -5.05 -12.90
C TYR A 74 -4.46 -5.79 -11.74
N ILE A 75 -4.14 -5.09 -10.64
CA ILE A 75 -3.45 -5.68 -9.49
C ILE A 75 -4.30 -6.75 -8.81
N THR A 76 -5.61 -6.53 -8.73
CA THR A 76 -6.58 -7.40 -8.03
C THR A 76 -7.37 -8.32 -8.95
N ALA A 77 -7.21 -8.17 -10.26
CA ALA A 77 -7.97 -8.92 -11.26
C ALA A 77 -7.86 -10.44 -11.07
N ASN A 78 -8.99 -11.14 -11.16
CA ASN A 78 -9.10 -12.60 -10.97
C ASN A 78 -8.57 -13.10 -9.60
N THR A 79 -8.53 -12.23 -8.60
CA THR A 79 -8.32 -12.61 -7.20
C THR A 79 -9.60 -12.35 -6.40
N GLN A 80 -9.65 -12.85 -5.18
CA GLN A 80 -10.78 -12.66 -4.27
C GLN A 80 -10.33 -11.93 -3.00
N SER A 81 -11.29 -11.34 -2.31
CA SER A 81 -11.12 -10.85 -0.94
C SER A 81 -10.58 -11.98 -0.04
N ILE A 82 -9.76 -11.62 0.92
CA ILE A 82 -9.24 -12.56 1.91
C ILE A 82 -10.19 -12.55 3.10
N PRO A 83 -10.95 -13.64 3.34
CA PRO A 83 -11.99 -13.64 4.36
C PRO A 83 -11.43 -13.62 5.78
N GLN A 84 -10.20 -14.10 5.96
CA GLN A 84 -9.55 -14.13 7.27
C GLN A 84 -8.03 -14.15 7.13
N LEU A 85 -7.38 -13.18 7.75
CA LEU A 85 -5.93 -13.09 7.89
C LEU A 85 -5.60 -12.68 9.32
N THR A 86 -4.59 -13.30 9.93
CA THR A 86 -4.11 -12.95 11.27
C THR A 86 -2.72 -12.33 11.16
N THR A 87 -2.63 -11.04 11.40
CA THR A 87 -1.40 -10.24 11.36
C THR A 87 -1.67 -8.84 11.94
N GLU A 88 -0.71 -7.91 11.82
CA GLU A 88 -0.92 -6.50 12.14
C GLU A 88 -1.96 -5.86 11.22
N GLN A 89 -3.04 -5.32 11.79
CA GLN A 89 -3.99 -4.50 11.05
C GLN A 89 -3.56 -3.04 11.10
N TYR A 90 -3.17 -2.48 9.95
CA TYR A 90 -2.67 -1.10 9.89
C TYR A 90 -3.79 -0.07 9.91
N TYR A 91 -3.64 0.89 10.80
CA TYR A 91 -4.39 2.15 10.78
C TYR A 91 -3.49 3.20 10.09
N CYS A 92 -3.88 3.61 8.89
CA CYS A 92 -3.15 4.59 8.10
C CYS A 92 -3.96 5.88 7.91
N LEU A 93 -3.29 7.03 7.91
CA LEU A 93 -3.83 8.24 7.29
C LEU A 93 -3.52 8.18 5.79
N VAL A 94 -4.52 8.45 4.98
CA VAL A 94 -4.43 8.29 3.52
C VAL A 94 -4.88 9.56 2.82
N ASP A 95 -4.10 9.97 1.81
CA ASP A 95 -4.42 11.09 0.92
C ASP A 95 -5.69 10.78 0.11
N PRO A 96 -6.68 11.68 0.05
CA PRO A 96 -7.88 11.47 -0.78
C PRO A 96 -7.59 11.32 -2.28
N ALA A 97 -6.37 11.64 -2.75
CA ALA A 97 -5.96 11.47 -4.15
C ALA A 97 -5.49 10.04 -4.50
N VAL A 98 -5.50 9.09 -3.55
CA VAL A 98 -5.19 7.69 -3.86
C VAL A 98 -6.40 6.95 -4.41
N THR A 99 -6.15 5.90 -5.17
CA THR A 99 -7.16 4.88 -5.49
C THR A 99 -6.96 3.71 -4.52
N VAL A 100 -7.92 3.51 -3.64
CA VAL A 100 -7.90 2.38 -2.70
C VAL A 100 -8.33 1.11 -3.43
N LEU A 101 -7.54 0.05 -3.34
CA LEU A 101 -7.78 -1.23 -3.99
C LEU A 101 -8.31 -2.29 -3.03
N ALA A 102 -7.97 -2.17 -1.75
CA ALA A 102 -8.46 -3.07 -0.71
C ALA A 102 -8.57 -2.35 0.63
N THR A 103 -9.53 -2.78 1.43
CA THR A 103 -9.80 -2.26 2.77
C THR A 103 -9.91 -3.40 3.79
N SER A 104 -9.82 -3.06 5.06
CA SER A 104 -10.29 -3.90 6.15
C SER A 104 -11.18 -3.10 7.08
N THR A 105 -12.04 -3.78 7.81
CA THR A 105 -12.87 -3.14 8.84
C THR A 105 -12.21 -3.30 10.19
N PHE A 106 -12.08 -2.20 10.91
CA PHE A 106 -11.64 -2.16 12.29
C PHE A 106 -12.79 -1.80 13.20
N VAL A 107 -13.07 -2.65 14.16
CA VAL A 107 -14.08 -2.41 15.19
C VAL A 107 -13.35 -2.10 16.49
N ALA A 108 -13.36 -0.85 16.90
CA ALA A 108 -12.68 -0.41 18.10
C ALA A 108 -13.63 -0.39 19.29
N ASN A 109 -13.64 -1.44 20.04
CA ASN A 109 -14.31 -1.39 21.35
C ASN A 109 -13.47 -0.61 22.39
N ASP A 110 -12.14 -0.56 22.22
CA ASP A 110 -11.22 -0.08 23.26
C ASP A 110 -10.11 0.85 22.75
N HIS A 111 -10.16 1.31 21.50
CA HIS A 111 -9.09 2.17 20.98
C HIS A 111 -9.58 3.60 20.74
N PRO A 112 -8.97 4.63 21.37
CA PRO A 112 -9.45 6.02 21.30
C PRO A 112 -9.51 6.60 19.88
N ASN A 113 -8.71 6.09 18.94
CA ASN A 113 -8.70 6.58 17.57
C ASN A 113 -9.92 6.17 16.74
N ALA A 114 -10.72 5.20 17.18
CA ALA A 114 -11.87 4.73 16.43
C ALA A 114 -13.21 5.14 17.07
N ALA A 115 -13.18 5.96 18.13
CA ALA A 115 -14.36 6.60 18.72
C ALA A 115 -15.57 5.66 18.89
N ASN A 116 -15.35 4.41 19.27
CA ASN A 116 -16.37 3.38 19.49
C ASN A 116 -17.28 3.12 18.27
N GLN A 117 -16.76 3.28 17.07
CA GLN A 117 -17.45 2.99 15.82
C GLN A 117 -16.59 2.15 14.88
N GLU A 118 -17.24 1.54 13.93
CA GLU A 118 -16.59 0.82 12.85
C GLU A 118 -15.83 1.79 11.95
N VAL A 119 -14.58 1.45 11.61
CA VAL A 119 -13.72 2.24 10.72
C VAL A 119 -13.26 1.38 9.57
N ILE A 120 -13.44 1.89 8.35
CA ILE A 120 -12.92 1.26 7.14
C ILE A 120 -11.48 1.76 6.91
N LEU A 121 -10.53 0.83 6.98
CA LEU A 121 -9.10 1.11 6.86
C LEU A 121 -8.60 0.77 5.45
N PRO A 122 -8.03 1.72 4.71
CA PRO A 122 -7.30 1.42 3.47
C PRO A 122 -6.10 0.51 3.74
N MET A 123 -6.04 -0.65 3.08
CA MET A 123 -5.00 -1.66 3.23
C MET A 123 -4.06 -1.73 2.03
N MET A 124 -4.54 -1.32 0.86
CA MET A 124 -3.77 -1.29 -0.38
C MET A 124 -4.24 -0.14 -1.25
N TRP A 125 -3.30 0.62 -1.80
CA TRP A 125 -3.63 1.71 -2.71
C TRP A 125 -2.57 1.95 -3.77
N ILE A 126 -3.01 2.67 -4.79
CA ILE A 126 -2.17 3.21 -5.84
C ILE A 126 -2.32 4.72 -5.93
N LYS A 127 -1.30 5.37 -6.47
CA LYS A 127 -1.30 6.81 -6.73
C LYS A 127 -0.49 7.13 -7.98
N LYS A 128 -0.87 8.19 -8.69
CA LYS A 128 -0.04 8.80 -9.74
C LYS A 128 0.68 10.02 -9.17
N TRP A 129 1.95 10.19 -9.53
CA TRP A 129 2.74 11.36 -9.21
C TRP A 129 3.47 11.81 -10.48
N GLY A 130 2.95 12.85 -11.14
CA GLY A 130 3.40 13.18 -12.49
C GLY A 130 3.20 12.01 -13.44
N LYS A 131 4.29 11.55 -14.07
CA LYS A 131 4.30 10.36 -14.93
C LYS A 131 4.54 9.07 -14.16
N GLY A 132 4.94 9.14 -12.90
CA GLY A 132 5.25 7.98 -12.05
C GLY A 132 4.02 7.32 -11.46
N ARG A 133 4.21 6.09 -11.02
CA ARG A 133 3.19 5.25 -10.39
C ARG A 133 3.69 4.80 -9.02
N VAL A 134 2.86 4.94 -8.02
CA VAL A 134 3.14 4.57 -6.63
C VAL A 134 2.20 3.46 -6.21
N PHE A 135 2.73 2.41 -5.63
CA PHE A 135 1.97 1.28 -5.09
C PHE A 135 2.34 1.01 -3.65
N PHE A 136 1.34 0.79 -2.82
CA PHE A 136 1.50 0.37 -1.43
C PHE A 136 0.54 -0.76 -1.07
N GLN A 137 1.02 -1.67 -0.21
CA GLN A 137 0.26 -2.72 0.44
C GLN A 137 0.67 -2.84 1.91
N SER A 138 -0.30 -2.85 2.83
CA SER A 138 -0.04 -2.86 4.26
C SER A 138 0.38 -4.23 4.82
N VAL A 139 -0.02 -5.33 4.20
CA VAL A 139 0.34 -6.68 4.65
C VAL A 139 1.76 -7.01 4.22
N GLY A 140 2.57 -7.51 5.13
CA GLY A 140 3.96 -7.86 4.82
C GLY A 140 4.90 -7.78 6.01
N HIS A 141 4.38 -7.96 7.23
CA HIS A 141 5.17 -8.02 8.44
C HIS A 141 6.20 -9.16 8.42
N SER A 142 5.83 -10.28 7.84
CA SER A 142 6.66 -11.48 7.76
C SER A 142 6.63 -12.16 6.39
N LEU A 143 7.61 -13.03 6.15
CA LEU A 143 7.64 -13.87 4.95
C LEU A 143 6.43 -14.83 4.87
N LYS A 144 5.83 -15.20 6.00
CA LYS A 144 4.64 -16.04 6.02
C LYS A 144 3.49 -15.36 5.28
N GLU A 145 3.24 -14.09 5.56
CA GLU A 145 2.20 -13.28 4.91
C GLU A 145 2.51 -13.04 3.43
N LEU A 146 3.76 -12.68 3.13
CA LEU A 146 4.17 -12.44 1.74
C LEU A 146 4.16 -13.71 0.86
N LYS A 147 4.10 -14.90 1.47
CA LYS A 147 3.92 -16.19 0.77
C LYS A 147 2.46 -16.61 0.63
N GLU A 148 1.51 -15.92 1.27
CA GLU A 148 0.10 -16.13 1.01
C GLU A 148 -0.17 -15.84 -0.48
N PRO A 149 -0.79 -16.78 -1.24
CA PRO A 149 -0.85 -16.68 -2.69
C PRO A 149 -1.49 -15.40 -3.24
N THR A 150 -2.53 -14.91 -2.59
CA THR A 150 -3.24 -13.67 -3.00
C THR A 150 -2.38 -12.44 -2.71
N ILE A 151 -1.79 -12.36 -1.53
CA ILE A 151 -0.87 -11.27 -1.14
C ILE A 151 0.35 -11.24 -2.07
N GLN A 152 0.94 -12.40 -2.36
CA GLN A 152 2.05 -12.50 -3.30
C GLN A 152 1.68 -12.01 -4.69
N THR A 153 0.47 -12.36 -5.16
CA THR A 153 -0.04 -11.92 -6.46
C THR A 153 -0.20 -10.41 -6.50
N TRP A 154 -0.85 -9.82 -5.49
CA TRP A 154 -1.03 -8.37 -5.41
C TRP A 154 0.31 -7.63 -5.33
N THR A 155 1.25 -8.11 -4.52
CA THR A 155 2.60 -7.52 -4.40
C THR A 155 3.32 -7.53 -5.74
N LYS A 156 3.38 -8.69 -6.40
CA LYS A 156 4.02 -8.84 -7.71
C LYS A 156 3.40 -7.91 -8.75
N ARG A 157 2.08 -7.92 -8.87
CA ARG A 157 1.37 -7.08 -9.84
C ARG A 157 1.47 -5.60 -9.51
N GLY A 158 1.45 -5.23 -8.24
CA GLY A 158 1.67 -3.86 -7.80
C GLY A 158 3.04 -3.33 -8.22
N PHE A 159 4.07 -4.13 -8.04
CA PHE A 159 5.43 -3.79 -8.49
C PHE A 159 5.52 -3.70 -10.01
N LEU A 160 4.95 -4.64 -10.75
CA LEU A 160 4.89 -4.59 -12.21
C LEU A 160 4.10 -3.38 -12.71
N TRP A 161 2.97 -3.08 -12.12
CA TRP A 161 2.19 -1.90 -12.47
C TRP A 161 2.96 -0.60 -12.23
N ALA A 162 3.70 -0.51 -11.13
CA ALA A 162 4.52 0.66 -10.84
C ALA A 162 5.66 0.84 -11.86
N THR A 163 6.24 -0.24 -12.38
CA THR A 163 7.24 -0.17 -13.46
C THR A 163 6.64 0.12 -14.83
N ARG A 164 5.33 0.11 -14.99
CA ARG A 164 4.62 0.09 -16.29
C ARG A 164 4.96 -1.13 -17.16
N ASN A 165 5.61 -2.13 -16.60
CA ASN A 165 5.96 -3.36 -17.28
C ASN A 165 4.99 -4.47 -16.88
N THR A 166 3.84 -4.48 -17.54
CA THR A 166 2.86 -5.55 -17.38
C THR A 166 3.04 -6.68 -18.40
N LEU A 167 4.10 -6.60 -19.21
CA LEU A 167 4.35 -7.53 -20.35
C LEU A 167 4.51 -8.99 -19.92
N ALA A 168 5.00 -9.24 -18.71
CA ALA A 168 5.23 -10.58 -18.19
C ALA A 168 4.00 -11.20 -17.49
N ASP A 169 2.89 -10.46 -17.42
CA ASP A 169 1.66 -10.95 -16.78
C ASP A 169 0.67 -11.44 -17.83
N PRO A 170 0.06 -12.63 -17.68
CA PRO A 170 -0.93 -13.17 -18.61
C PRO A 170 -2.20 -12.31 -18.76
N LEU A 171 -2.44 -11.37 -17.84
CA LEU A 171 -3.55 -10.41 -17.94
C LEU A 171 -3.25 -9.19 -18.81
N LYS A 172 -2.07 -9.11 -19.43
CA LYS A 172 -1.64 -7.97 -20.25
C LYS A 172 -2.62 -7.57 -21.36
N ASN A 173 -3.31 -8.54 -21.93
CA ASN A 173 -4.29 -8.33 -23.02
C ASN A 173 -5.73 -8.18 -22.51
N SER A 174 -5.91 -7.99 -21.21
CA SER A 174 -7.20 -7.77 -20.60
C SER A 174 -7.59 -6.29 -20.66
N GLN A 175 -8.85 -6.00 -20.34
CA GLN A 175 -9.40 -4.64 -20.19
C GLN A 175 -8.65 -3.72 -19.23
N TYR A 176 -7.60 -4.22 -18.53
CA TYR A 176 -6.79 -3.48 -17.57
C TYR A 176 -5.48 -2.93 -18.15
N SER A 177 -5.27 -3.03 -19.45
CA SER A 177 -4.09 -2.49 -20.12
C SER A 177 -4.23 -0.98 -20.33
N GLU A 178 -3.89 -0.17 -19.34
CA GLU A 178 -3.64 1.27 -19.48
C GLU A 178 -2.17 1.62 -19.32
#